data_12d56982d4ed3ac23edadbca3c4108ae
#
_entry.id   12d56982d4ed3ac23edadbca3c4108ae
#
_cell.length_a   1.000
_cell.length_b   1.000
_cell.length_c   1.000
_cell.angle_alpha   90.00
_cell.angle_beta   90.00
_cell.angle_gamma   90.00
#
_symmetry.space_group_name_H-M   'P 1'
#
loop_
_entity.id
_entity.type
_entity.pdbx_description
1 polymer ?
#
loop_
_entity_poly.entity_id
_entity_poly.type
_entity_poly.pdbx_seq_one_letter_code
_entity_poly.pdbx_strand_id
1 'polypeptide(L)'
;MTATRWLLAYLAAVVAVTLIHAPWLLAALLVVALAMSGRGRWKIARRAVLAGLTFNLAVSLGYAAVALWQGNFSAQYLLLVNLRVLLLLFLGFWFVARVNLLEACRFSPTLGFVVTLAAGQIGAFARLLRDFRLAFASRNAAAPALQDRARHAAAQAVQLLDKSVCMAAETALAMRSRGCFDD
;
A
#
# COMPACT_ATOMS: atom_id res chain seq x y z
N MET A 1 -4.14 -1.61 23.99
CA MET A 1 -2.88 -2.16 23.40
C MET A 1 -2.16 -1.01 22.73
N THR A 2 -0.86 -0.84 22.94
CA THR A 2 -0.06 0.19 22.28
C THR A 2 0.01 -0.07 20.78
N ALA A 3 0.05 0.98 19.94
CA ALA A 3 0.12 0.87 18.48
C ALA A 3 1.26 -0.04 18.00
N THR A 4 2.39 -0.03 18.73
CA THR A 4 3.55 -0.89 18.50
C THR A 4 3.23 -2.39 18.66
N ARG A 5 2.43 -2.77 19.66
CA ARG A 5 2.04 -4.18 19.86
C ARG A 5 1.14 -4.67 18.72
N TRP A 6 0.28 -3.80 18.20
CA TRP A 6 -0.53 -4.09 17.02
C TRP A 6 0.34 -4.29 15.76
N LEU A 7 1.38 -3.46 15.58
CA LEU A 7 2.34 -3.61 14.49
C LEU A 7 3.08 -4.96 14.57
N LEU A 8 3.61 -5.31 15.75
CA LEU A 8 4.31 -6.58 15.95
C LEU A 8 3.38 -7.77 15.74
N ALA A 9 2.14 -7.70 16.24
CA ALA A 9 1.14 -8.75 16.02
C ALA A 9 0.79 -8.90 14.54
N TYR A 10 0.67 -7.80 13.80
CA TYR A 10 0.45 -7.81 12.37
C TYR A 10 1.61 -8.45 11.62
N LEU A 11 2.86 -8.05 11.91
CA LEU A 11 4.05 -8.64 11.29
C LEU A 11 4.17 -10.14 11.58
N ALA A 12 3.94 -10.54 12.82
CA ALA A 12 3.91 -11.95 13.19
C ALA A 12 2.82 -12.72 12.44
N ALA A 13 1.62 -12.14 12.29
CA ALA A 13 0.53 -12.75 11.53
C ALA A 13 0.88 -12.89 10.04
N VAL A 14 1.51 -11.88 9.43
CA VAL A 14 1.96 -11.93 8.03
C VAL A 14 2.98 -13.05 7.82
N VAL A 15 3.98 -13.16 8.72
CA VAL A 15 4.98 -14.23 8.67
C VAL A 15 4.32 -15.60 8.86
N ALA A 16 3.44 -15.75 9.84
CA ALA A 16 2.72 -17.00 10.08
C ALA A 16 1.90 -17.45 8.87
N VAL A 17 1.12 -16.53 8.26
CA VAL A 17 0.32 -16.80 7.04
C VAL A 17 1.20 -17.22 5.87
N THR A 18 2.40 -16.65 5.75
CA THR A 18 3.34 -16.99 4.67
C THR A 18 3.90 -18.41 4.84
N LEU A 19 4.12 -18.86 6.07
CA LEU A 19 4.65 -20.19 6.38
C LEU A 19 3.60 -21.31 6.29
N ILE A 20 2.30 -20.98 6.38
CA ILE A 20 1.23 -21.98 6.32
C ILE A 20 1.00 -22.42 4.88
N HIS A 21 1.12 -23.73 4.62
CA HIS A 21 0.92 -24.34 3.30
C HIS A 21 -0.39 -25.13 3.18
N ALA A 22 -1.17 -25.22 4.26
CA ALA A 22 -2.45 -25.93 4.26
C ALA A 22 -3.60 -24.96 3.94
N PRO A 23 -4.36 -25.15 2.82
CA PRO A 23 -5.43 -24.22 2.41
C PRO A 23 -6.58 -24.13 3.41
N TRP A 24 -6.89 -25.24 4.10
CA TRP A 24 -7.94 -25.24 5.12
C TRP A 24 -7.60 -24.38 6.35
N LEU A 25 -6.31 -24.33 6.75
CA LEU A 25 -5.86 -23.45 7.84
C LEU A 25 -5.96 -21.96 7.43
N LEU A 26 -5.61 -21.64 6.18
CA LEU A 26 -5.75 -20.28 5.66
C LEU A 26 -7.23 -19.85 5.61
N ALA A 27 -8.12 -20.76 5.22
CA ALA A 27 -9.57 -20.49 5.24
C ALA A 27 -10.08 -20.26 6.66
N ALA A 28 -9.67 -21.10 7.61
CA ALA A 28 -10.03 -20.94 9.02
C ALA A 28 -9.52 -19.60 9.59
N LEU A 29 -8.27 -19.23 9.29
CA LEU A 29 -7.70 -17.94 9.69
C LEU A 29 -8.44 -16.76 9.08
N LEU A 30 -8.87 -16.86 7.82
CA LEU A 30 -9.68 -15.82 7.18
C LEU A 30 -11.03 -15.64 7.89
N VAL A 31 -11.69 -16.74 8.22
CA VAL A 31 -12.97 -16.70 8.97
C VAL A 31 -12.76 -16.08 10.36
N VAL A 32 -11.71 -16.46 11.08
CA VAL A 32 -11.35 -15.89 12.38
C VAL A 32 -11.07 -14.40 12.26
N ALA A 33 -10.28 -13.98 11.28
CA ALA A 33 -9.95 -12.57 11.03
C ALA A 33 -11.23 -11.75 10.70
N LEU A 34 -12.13 -12.31 9.89
CA LEU A 34 -13.44 -11.72 9.60
C LEU A 34 -14.31 -11.58 10.86
N ALA A 35 -14.33 -12.60 11.71
CA ALA A 35 -15.08 -12.57 12.97
C ALA A 35 -14.53 -11.50 13.93
N MET A 36 -13.22 -11.38 14.04
CA MET A 36 -12.53 -10.41 14.91
C MET A 36 -12.63 -8.96 14.39
N SER A 37 -12.83 -8.75 13.10
CA SER A 37 -12.89 -7.41 12.49
C SER A 37 -14.13 -6.58 12.88
N GLY A 38 -15.19 -7.20 13.42
CA GLY A 38 -16.37 -6.51 13.97
C GLY A 38 -17.25 -5.83 12.89
N ARG A 39 -17.88 -4.69 13.27
CA ARG A 39 -18.89 -4.01 12.42
C ARG A 39 -18.35 -3.51 11.06
N GLY A 40 -17.05 -3.30 10.90
CA GLY A 40 -16.40 -2.86 9.65
C GLY A 40 -16.01 -3.98 8.68
N ARG A 41 -16.15 -5.25 9.07
CA ARG A 41 -15.68 -6.44 8.37
C ARG A 41 -16.05 -6.47 6.88
N TRP A 42 -17.29 -6.14 6.56
CA TRP A 42 -17.78 -6.22 5.17
C TRP A 42 -17.15 -5.17 4.24
N LYS A 43 -16.95 -3.96 4.75
CA LYS A 43 -16.26 -2.89 3.99
C LYS A 43 -14.79 -3.24 3.73
N ILE A 44 -14.10 -3.78 4.74
CA ILE A 44 -12.70 -4.20 4.65
C ILE A 44 -12.58 -5.41 3.72
N ALA A 45 -13.43 -6.42 3.86
CA ALA A 45 -13.46 -7.59 3.00
C ALA A 45 -13.71 -7.22 1.53
N ARG A 46 -14.71 -6.36 1.25
CA ARG A 46 -14.97 -5.88 -0.11
C ARG A 46 -13.77 -5.15 -0.71
N ARG A 47 -13.09 -4.31 0.06
CA ARG A 47 -11.87 -3.63 -0.42
C ARG A 47 -10.74 -4.62 -0.69
N ALA A 48 -10.54 -5.60 0.19
CA ALA A 48 -9.52 -6.65 0.01
C ALA A 48 -9.81 -7.49 -1.24
N VAL A 49 -11.06 -7.89 -1.46
CA VAL A 49 -11.47 -8.64 -2.65
C VAL A 49 -11.27 -7.81 -3.91
N LEU A 50 -11.73 -6.55 -3.93
CA LEU A 50 -11.59 -5.67 -5.10
C LEU A 50 -10.10 -5.38 -5.42
N ALA A 51 -9.28 -5.13 -4.41
CA ALA A 51 -7.86 -4.90 -4.59
C ALA A 51 -7.11 -6.16 -5.06
N GLY A 52 -7.50 -7.33 -4.52
CA GLY A 52 -6.92 -8.62 -4.89
C GLY A 52 -7.44 -9.20 -6.21
N LEU A 53 -8.61 -8.76 -6.68
CA LEU A 53 -9.28 -9.36 -7.83
C LEU A 53 -8.40 -9.36 -9.08
N THR A 54 -7.84 -8.22 -9.42
CA THR A 54 -6.99 -8.07 -10.63
C THR A 54 -5.76 -8.96 -10.54
N PHE A 55 -5.09 -8.97 -9.39
CA PHE A 55 -3.90 -9.79 -9.16
C PHE A 55 -4.25 -11.29 -9.16
N ASN A 56 -5.27 -11.70 -8.41
CA ASN A 56 -5.69 -13.08 -8.31
C ASN A 56 -6.17 -13.62 -9.67
N LEU A 57 -6.86 -12.79 -10.46
CA LEU A 57 -7.29 -13.15 -11.81
C LEU A 57 -6.10 -13.33 -12.75
N ALA A 58 -5.14 -12.38 -12.72
CA ALA A 58 -3.93 -12.48 -13.54
C ALA A 58 -3.10 -13.73 -13.19
N VAL A 59 -2.88 -13.99 -11.91
CA VAL A 59 -2.16 -15.19 -11.44
C VAL A 59 -2.91 -16.46 -11.79
N SER A 60 -4.23 -16.49 -11.63
CA SER A 60 -5.06 -17.66 -11.96
C SER A 60 -5.04 -17.98 -13.45
N LEU A 61 -5.14 -16.96 -14.31
CA LEU A 61 -5.06 -17.13 -15.76
C LEU A 61 -3.65 -17.57 -16.19
N GLY A 62 -2.60 -16.94 -15.66
CA GLY A 62 -1.22 -17.31 -15.94
C GLY A 62 -0.91 -18.76 -15.55
N TYR A 63 -1.33 -19.15 -14.34
CA TYR A 63 -1.16 -20.53 -13.88
C TYR A 63 -1.95 -21.52 -14.74
N ALA A 64 -3.22 -21.22 -15.07
CA ALA A 64 -4.04 -22.07 -15.91
C ALA A 64 -3.43 -22.27 -17.30
N ALA A 65 -2.89 -21.22 -17.92
CA ALA A 65 -2.21 -21.30 -19.20
C ALA A 65 -0.98 -22.23 -19.17
N VAL A 66 -0.13 -22.07 -18.15
CA VAL A 66 1.07 -22.91 -17.98
C VAL A 66 0.70 -24.36 -17.61
N ALA A 67 -0.29 -24.55 -16.74
CA ALA A 67 -0.72 -25.87 -16.30
C ALA A 67 -1.39 -26.67 -17.43
N LEU A 68 -2.13 -26.01 -18.34
CA LEU A 68 -2.67 -26.64 -19.54
C LEU A 68 -1.56 -27.07 -20.50
N TRP A 69 -0.51 -26.27 -20.62
CA TRP A 69 0.64 -26.63 -21.46
C TRP A 69 1.43 -27.81 -20.91
N GLN A 70 1.61 -27.87 -19.58
CA GLN A 70 2.39 -28.91 -18.91
C GLN A 70 1.56 -30.16 -18.55
N GLY A 71 0.25 -30.11 -18.68
CA GLY A 71 -0.65 -31.21 -18.31
C GLY A 71 -0.79 -31.47 -16.79
N ASN A 72 -0.27 -30.57 -15.96
CA ASN A 72 -0.24 -30.68 -14.50
C ASN A 72 -1.07 -29.58 -13.82
N PHE A 73 -2.39 -29.72 -13.85
CA PHE A 73 -3.28 -28.77 -13.19
C PHE A 73 -3.53 -29.17 -11.72
N SER A 74 -3.08 -28.32 -10.77
CA SER A 74 -3.35 -28.48 -9.36
C SER A 74 -4.27 -27.37 -8.84
N ALA A 75 -5.56 -27.67 -8.73
CA ALA A 75 -6.57 -26.76 -8.19
C ALA A 75 -6.24 -26.35 -6.73
N GLN A 76 -5.63 -27.24 -5.96
CA GLN A 76 -5.25 -27.01 -4.58
C GLN A 76 -4.18 -25.91 -4.46
N TYR A 77 -3.19 -25.91 -5.35
CA TYR A 77 -2.16 -24.86 -5.38
C TYR A 77 -2.77 -23.48 -5.71
N LEU A 78 -3.64 -23.43 -6.71
CA LEU A 78 -4.32 -22.21 -7.11
C LEU A 78 -5.17 -21.64 -5.97
N LEU A 79 -5.94 -22.50 -5.32
CA LEU A 79 -6.74 -22.12 -4.14
C LEU A 79 -5.87 -21.54 -3.03
N LEU A 80 -4.74 -22.20 -2.72
CA LEU A 80 -3.81 -21.80 -1.68
C LEU A 80 -3.24 -20.40 -1.95
N VAL A 81 -2.79 -20.13 -3.18
CA VAL A 81 -2.20 -18.83 -3.55
C VAL A 81 -3.26 -17.73 -3.47
N ASN A 82 -4.44 -17.93 -4.05
CA ASN A 82 -5.51 -16.94 -4.04
C ASN A 82 -6.01 -16.63 -2.62
N LEU A 83 -6.15 -17.66 -1.78
CA LEU A 83 -6.60 -17.50 -0.41
C LEU A 83 -5.55 -16.79 0.46
N ARG A 84 -4.26 -17.11 0.25
CA ARG A 84 -3.15 -16.43 0.93
C ARG A 84 -3.11 -14.94 0.62
N VAL A 85 -3.19 -14.58 -0.67
CA VAL A 85 -3.21 -13.17 -1.10
C VAL A 85 -4.40 -12.44 -0.50
N LEU A 86 -5.58 -13.04 -0.55
CA LEU A 86 -6.81 -12.44 -0.01
C LEU A 86 -6.71 -12.23 1.51
N LEU A 87 -6.15 -13.21 2.24
CA LEU A 87 -5.94 -13.10 3.68
C LEU A 87 -4.92 -12.01 4.03
N LEU A 88 -3.80 -11.94 3.31
CA LEU A 88 -2.78 -10.89 3.51
C LEU A 88 -3.33 -9.50 3.23
N LEU A 89 -4.09 -9.33 2.16
CA LEU A 89 -4.76 -8.06 1.84
C LEU A 89 -5.79 -7.69 2.91
N PHE A 90 -6.57 -8.65 3.37
CA PHE A 90 -7.54 -8.42 4.43
C PHE A 90 -6.86 -7.96 5.74
N LEU A 91 -5.79 -8.66 6.16
CA LEU A 91 -4.99 -8.29 7.34
C LEU A 91 -4.39 -6.89 7.18
N GLY A 92 -3.86 -6.54 6.01
CA GLY A 92 -3.30 -5.22 5.72
C GLY A 92 -4.35 -4.11 5.83
N PHE A 93 -5.51 -4.26 5.20
CA PHE A 93 -6.59 -3.28 5.32
C PHE A 93 -7.16 -3.20 6.72
N TRP A 94 -7.25 -4.33 7.44
CA TRP A 94 -7.69 -4.35 8.83
C TRP A 94 -6.72 -3.62 9.75
N PHE A 95 -5.41 -3.84 9.57
CA PHE A 95 -4.37 -3.13 10.31
C PHE A 95 -4.44 -1.61 10.09
N VAL A 96 -4.47 -1.17 8.82
CA VAL A 96 -4.56 0.26 8.47
C VAL A 96 -5.86 0.90 8.98
N ALA A 97 -6.96 0.15 9.04
CA ALA A 97 -8.22 0.65 9.56
C ALA A 97 -8.26 0.80 11.09
N ARG A 98 -7.38 0.08 11.80
CA ARG A 98 -7.36 0.05 13.29
C ARG A 98 -6.23 0.85 13.89
N VAL A 99 -5.12 0.98 13.19
CA VAL A 99 -3.88 1.53 13.74
C VAL A 99 -3.46 2.75 12.95
N ASN A 100 -3.18 3.83 13.65
CA ASN A 100 -2.52 4.98 13.05
C ASN A 100 -1.05 4.63 12.79
N LEU A 101 -0.67 4.58 11.51
CA LEU A 101 0.68 4.17 11.09
C LEU A 101 1.77 5.05 11.71
N LEU A 102 1.49 6.35 11.86
CA LEU A 102 2.40 7.31 12.48
C LEU A 102 2.67 6.99 13.96
N GLU A 103 1.63 6.56 14.69
CA GLU A 103 1.77 6.14 16.09
C GLU A 103 2.45 4.77 16.22
N ALA A 104 2.21 3.88 15.27
CA ALA A 104 2.82 2.55 15.25
C ALA A 104 4.35 2.62 15.08
N CYS A 105 4.86 3.59 14.33
CA CYS A 105 6.29 3.78 14.08
C CYS A 105 7.02 4.57 15.19
N ARG A 106 6.32 5.06 16.21
CA ARG A 106 6.91 5.82 17.34
C ARG A 106 7.71 4.96 18.35
N PHE A 107 7.89 3.67 18.11
CA PHE A 107 8.72 2.83 18.96
C PHE A 107 10.21 3.21 18.92
N SER A 108 10.66 3.85 17.85
CA SER A 108 11.99 4.46 17.74
C SER A 108 11.85 5.96 17.46
N PRO A 109 12.56 6.84 18.20
CA PRO A 109 12.50 8.28 17.97
C PRO A 109 12.94 8.65 16.55
N THR A 110 13.98 8.01 16.03
CA THR A 110 14.49 8.21 14.67
C THR A 110 13.46 7.81 13.61
N LEU A 111 12.82 6.64 13.75
CA LEU A 111 11.76 6.20 12.83
C LEU A 111 10.54 7.10 12.90
N GLY A 112 10.11 7.50 14.09
CA GLY A 112 9.02 8.44 14.28
C GLY A 112 9.28 9.77 13.59
N PHE A 113 10.49 10.29 13.69
CA PHE A 113 10.94 11.51 13.02
C PHE A 113 10.89 11.37 11.49
N VAL A 114 11.53 10.30 10.93
CA VAL A 114 11.57 10.06 9.48
C VAL A 114 10.17 9.88 8.90
N VAL A 115 9.30 9.10 9.57
CA VAL A 115 7.93 8.85 9.09
C VAL A 115 7.08 10.13 9.15
N THR A 116 7.25 10.96 10.18
CA THR A 116 6.56 12.25 10.28
C THR A 116 7.00 13.21 9.18
N LEU A 117 8.31 13.28 8.92
CA LEU A 117 8.88 14.05 7.82
C LEU A 117 8.35 13.59 6.47
N ALA A 118 8.39 12.28 6.22
CA ALA A 118 7.87 11.68 4.99
C ALA A 118 6.37 11.97 4.80
N ALA A 119 5.56 11.88 5.85
CA ALA A 119 4.13 12.19 5.79
C ALA A 119 3.88 13.66 5.42
N GLY A 120 4.68 14.58 5.95
CA GLY A 120 4.67 16.00 5.59
C GLY A 120 4.96 16.22 4.11
N GLN A 121 6.00 15.56 3.58
CA GLN A 121 6.38 15.63 2.17
C GLN A 121 5.31 15.03 1.26
N ILE A 122 4.73 13.87 1.60
CA ILE A 122 3.61 13.27 0.86
C ILE A 122 2.43 14.24 0.78
N GLY A 123 2.10 14.92 1.90
CA GLY A 123 1.05 15.94 1.92
C GLY A 123 1.35 17.13 1.01
N ALA A 124 2.59 17.60 0.94
CA ALA A 124 3.02 18.66 0.05
C ALA A 124 2.91 18.25 -1.43
N PHE A 125 3.40 17.06 -1.79
CA PHE A 125 3.28 16.54 -3.15
C PHE A 125 1.83 16.28 -3.57
N ALA A 126 0.98 15.83 -2.67
CA ALA A 126 -0.44 15.65 -2.95
C ALA A 126 -1.15 16.97 -3.28
N ARG A 127 -0.76 18.07 -2.64
CA ARG A 127 -1.25 19.42 -3.00
C ARG A 127 -0.74 19.84 -4.37
N LEU A 128 0.55 19.71 -4.61
CA LEU A 128 1.20 20.07 -5.87
C LEU A 128 0.58 19.31 -7.06
N LEU A 129 0.37 18.00 -6.93
CA LEU A 129 -0.31 17.18 -7.94
C LEU A 129 -1.74 17.65 -8.22
N ARG A 130 -2.46 18.11 -7.20
CA ARG A 130 -3.80 18.65 -7.34
C ARG A 130 -3.79 19.94 -8.14
N ASP A 131 -2.85 20.83 -7.83
CA ASP A 131 -2.69 22.11 -8.52
C ASP A 131 -2.32 21.90 -10.01
N PHE A 132 -1.43 20.94 -10.30
CA PHE A 132 -1.12 20.55 -11.68
C PHE A 132 -2.34 20.01 -12.44
N ARG A 133 -3.17 19.19 -11.79
CA ARG A 133 -4.40 18.67 -12.41
C ARG A 133 -5.40 19.80 -12.71
N LEU A 134 -5.55 20.73 -11.79
CA LEU A 134 -6.42 21.90 -11.99
C LEU A 134 -5.90 22.79 -13.10
N ALA A 135 -4.60 23.09 -13.13
CA ALA A 135 -3.98 23.86 -14.19
C ALA A 135 -4.10 23.19 -15.57
N PHE A 136 -3.98 21.86 -15.62
CA PHE A 136 -4.19 21.13 -16.88
C PHE A 136 -5.65 21.16 -17.33
N ALA A 137 -6.58 20.97 -16.42
CA ALA A 137 -8.01 21.02 -16.73
C ALA A 137 -8.44 22.41 -17.20
N SER A 138 -7.89 23.49 -16.61
CA SER A 138 -8.21 24.87 -17.02
C SER A 138 -7.68 25.23 -18.40
N ARG A 139 -6.58 24.61 -18.85
CA ARG A 139 -5.98 24.87 -20.18
C ARG A 139 -6.58 24.02 -21.30
N ASN A 140 -7.22 22.90 -20.95
CA ASN A 140 -7.79 21.96 -21.91
C ASN A 140 -9.31 21.86 -21.70
N ALA A 141 -10.07 22.73 -22.37
CA ALA A 141 -11.53 22.69 -22.29
C ALA A 141 -12.15 21.47 -22.99
N ALA A 142 -11.44 20.86 -23.97
CA ALA A 142 -11.82 19.62 -24.61
C ALA A 142 -11.15 18.42 -23.94
N ALA A 143 -11.72 17.22 -24.09
CA ALA A 143 -11.14 15.99 -23.55
C ALA A 143 -9.77 15.71 -24.21
N PRO A 144 -8.65 15.77 -23.46
CA PRO A 144 -7.32 15.62 -24.03
C PRO A 144 -7.08 14.19 -24.53
N ALA A 145 -6.34 14.04 -25.63
CA ALA A 145 -5.93 12.75 -26.17
C ALA A 145 -5.05 11.99 -25.17
N LEU A 146 -4.98 10.67 -25.31
CA LEU A 146 -4.15 9.82 -24.43
C LEU A 146 -2.67 10.23 -24.43
N GLN A 147 -2.18 10.67 -25.61
CA GLN A 147 -0.80 11.13 -25.77
C GLN A 147 -0.52 12.41 -25.00
N ASP A 148 -1.47 13.34 -24.99
CA ASP A 148 -1.34 14.61 -24.23
C ASP A 148 -1.36 14.35 -22.72
N ARG A 149 -2.20 13.41 -22.27
CA ARG A 149 -2.23 12.97 -20.86
C ARG A 149 -0.90 12.33 -20.46
N ALA A 150 -0.32 11.49 -21.32
CA ALA A 150 0.96 10.84 -21.06
C ALA A 150 2.12 11.85 -21.01
N ARG A 151 2.18 12.80 -21.97
CA ARG A 151 3.15 13.90 -21.94
C ARG A 151 3.02 14.76 -20.69
N HIS A 152 1.80 15.10 -20.33
CA HIS A 152 1.54 15.88 -19.12
C HIS A 152 1.98 15.13 -17.84
N ALA A 153 1.68 13.83 -17.75
CA ALA A 153 2.11 12.99 -16.64
C ALA A 153 3.65 12.89 -16.55
N ALA A 154 4.33 12.76 -17.69
CA ALA A 154 5.79 12.74 -17.74
C ALA A 154 6.39 14.09 -17.30
N ALA A 155 5.86 15.22 -17.78
CA ALA A 155 6.30 16.55 -17.37
C ALA A 155 6.06 16.79 -15.87
N GLN A 156 4.93 16.34 -15.33
CA GLN A 156 4.65 16.37 -13.89
C GLN A 156 5.69 15.56 -13.08
N ALA A 157 6.04 14.36 -13.57
CA ALA A 157 7.02 13.51 -12.88
C ALA A 157 8.40 14.20 -12.80
N VAL A 158 8.86 14.79 -13.88
CA VAL A 158 10.14 15.55 -13.91
C VAL A 158 10.09 16.73 -12.92
N GLN A 159 9.04 17.54 -12.98
CA GLN A 159 8.90 18.69 -12.06
C GLN A 159 8.78 18.27 -10.59
N LEU A 160 8.12 17.14 -10.30
CA LEU A 160 8.06 16.60 -8.94
C LEU A 160 9.43 16.14 -8.45
N LEU A 161 10.24 15.53 -9.32
CA LEU A 161 11.61 15.15 -8.99
C LEU A 161 12.47 16.38 -8.67
N ASP A 162 12.49 17.39 -9.54
CA ASP A 162 13.24 18.63 -9.31
C ASP A 162 12.78 19.31 -8.01
N LYS A 163 11.47 19.42 -7.81
CA LYS A 163 10.92 19.99 -6.59
C LYS A 163 11.28 19.17 -5.34
N SER A 164 11.33 17.83 -5.45
CA SER A 164 11.72 16.97 -4.34
C SER A 164 13.17 17.21 -3.89
N VAL A 165 14.08 17.39 -4.85
CA VAL A 165 15.49 17.69 -4.55
C VAL A 165 15.63 19.07 -3.87
N CYS A 166 14.96 20.10 -4.42
CA CYS A 166 14.96 21.43 -3.80
C CYS A 166 14.39 21.41 -2.37
N MET A 167 13.21 20.76 -2.18
CA MET A 167 12.60 20.66 -0.86
C MET A 167 13.44 19.88 0.14
N ALA A 168 14.16 18.83 -0.32
CA ALA A 168 15.07 18.08 0.53
C ALA A 168 16.24 18.97 1.01
N ALA A 169 16.83 19.75 0.09
CA ALA A 169 17.91 20.70 0.42
C ALA A 169 17.44 21.79 1.39
N GLU A 170 16.29 22.41 1.13
CA GLU A 170 15.69 23.42 2.01
C GLU A 170 15.39 22.82 3.41
N THR A 171 14.85 21.62 3.47
CA THR A 171 14.56 20.93 4.72
C THR A 171 15.84 20.61 5.50
N ALA A 172 16.89 20.15 4.82
CA ALA A 172 18.20 19.88 5.44
C ALA A 172 18.82 21.16 6.02
N LEU A 173 18.77 22.28 5.28
CA LEU A 173 19.24 23.58 5.77
C LEU A 173 18.43 24.06 6.98
N ALA A 174 17.10 23.92 6.94
CA ALA A 174 16.22 24.27 8.06
C ALA A 174 16.47 23.40 9.32
N MET A 175 16.80 22.12 9.14
CA MET A 175 17.19 21.24 10.25
C MET A 175 18.54 21.63 10.83
N ARG A 176 19.51 21.93 9.97
CA ARG A 176 20.83 22.38 10.39
C ARG A 176 20.76 23.68 11.20
N SER A 177 19.95 24.64 10.77
CA SER A 177 19.76 25.90 11.50
C SER A 177 19.10 25.73 12.89
N ARG A 178 18.42 24.59 13.09
CA ARG A 178 17.79 24.21 14.38
C ARG A 178 18.67 23.31 15.24
N GLY A 179 19.93 23.05 14.83
CA GLY A 179 20.86 22.22 15.59
C GLY A 179 20.52 20.72 15.57
N CYS A 180 19.73 20.23 14.59
CA CYS A 180 19.37 18.82 14.55
C CYS A 180 20.53 17.87 14.22
N PHE A 181 21.70 18.39 13.87
CA PHE A 181 22.90 17.64 13.50
C PHE A 181 24.14 18.00 14.36
N ASP A 182 23.94 18.79 15.42
CA ASP A 182 25.00 19.27 16.31
C ASP A 182 25.09 18.36 17.56
N ASP A 183 25.23 17.04 17.38
CA ASP A 183 25.55 16.06 18.42
C ASP A 183 27.04 15.81 18.51
#